data_c0efaeb22870d371943b08e5ebfce9cf
#
_entry.id   c0efaeb22870d371943b08e5ebfce9cf
#
_cell.length_a   1.000
_cell.length_b   1.000
_cell.length_c   1.000
_cell.angle_alpha   90.00
_cell.angle_beta   90.00
_cell.angle_gamma   90.00
#
_symmetry.space_group_name_H-M   'P 1'
#
loop_
_entity.id
_entity.type
_entity.pdbx_description
1 polymer ?
#
loop_
_entity_poly.entity_id
_entity_poly.type
_entity_poly.pdbx_seq_one_letter_code
_entity_poly.pdbx_strand_id
1 'polypeptide(L)'
;MSKTYSISELASEFDVTTRSIRFYEDQELLHPTRRGQTRIYSSKDRVRLKLTLRGKRLGFSLAEIRELFELWDETRSGSEKQLHLMLSKISERKAALEQQ
;
A
#
# COMPACT_ATOMS: atom_id res chain seq x y z
N MET A 1 7.05 -19.16 7.90
CA MET A 1 5.86 -19.30 7.07
C MET A 1 5.19 -17.96 6.84
N SER A 2 4.81 -17.70 5.61
CA SER A 2 4.16 -16.46 5.26
C SER A 2 2.70 -16.48 5.70
N LYS A 3 2.29 -15.46 6.43
CA LYS A 3 0.89 -15.30 6.78
C LYS A 3 0.14 -14.76 5.55
N THR A 4 -1.07 -15.24 5.34
CA THR A 4 -1.93 -14.78 4.25
C THR A 4 -3.24 -14.23 4.82
N TYR A 5 -3.90 -13.42 4.01
CA TYR A 5 -5.13 -12.73 4.41
C TYR A 5 -6.16 -12.81 3.30
N SER A 6 -7.43 -12.89 3.69
CA SER A 6 -8.53 -12.76 2.74
C SER A 6 -8.85 -11.27 2.55
N ILE A 7 -9.60 -10.97 1.48
CA ILE A 7 -10.05 -9.60 1.25
C ILE A 7 -10.95 -9.11 2.38
N SER A 8 -11.79 -10.01 2.92
CA SER A 8 -12.68 -9.66 4.04
C SER A 8 -11.91 -9.34 5.31
N GLU A 9 -10.84 -10.09 5.59
CA GLU A 9 -9.99 -9.84 6.75
C GLU A 9 -9.32 -8.46 6.65
N LEU A 10 -8.79 -8.13 5.48
CA LEU A 10 -8.14 -6.84 5.28
C LEU A 10 -9.14 -5.68 5.34
N ALA A 11 -10.33 -5.88 4.74
CA ALA A 11 -11.38 -4.86 4.79
C ALA A 11 -11.79 -4.56 6.23
N SER A 12 -11.93 -5.60 7.03
CA SER A 12 -12.29 -5.46 8.44
C SER A 12 -11.16 -4.80 9.25
N GLU A 13 -9.93 -5.23 9.02
CA GLU A 13 -8.78 -4.70 9.77
C GLU A 13 -8.58 -3.20 9.55
N PHE A 14 -8.74 -2.73 8.33
CA PHE A 14 -8.47 -1.33 7.98
C PHE A 14 -9.74 -0.47 7.86
N ASP A 15 -10.88 -1.06 8.17
CA ASP A 15 -12.17 -0.37 8.12
C ASP A 15 -12.43 0.26 6.74
N VAL A 16 -12.22 -0.55 5.71
CA VAL A 16 -12.48 -0.16 4.32
C VAL A 16 -13.35 -1.21 3.65
N THR A 17 -13.91 -0.88 2.49
CA THR A 17 -14.74 -1.82 1.75
C THR A 17 -13.89 -2.76 0.93
N THR A 18 -14.41 -3.95 0.63
CA THR A 18 -13.74 -4.88 -0.29
C THR A 18 -13.63 -4.27 -1.68
N ARG A 19 -14.59 -3.42 -2.05
CA ARG A 19 -14.57 -2.70 -3.31
C ARG A 19 -13.35 -1.78 -3.42
N SER A 20 -13.03 -1.06 -2.34
CA SER A 20 -11.84 -0.20 -2.31
C SER A 20 -10.56 -1.01 -2.48
N ILE A 21 -10.47 -2.17 -1.83
CA ILE A 21 -9.30 -3.03 -1.93
C ILE A 21 -9.14 -3.54 -3.37
N ARG A 22 -10.23 -3.94 -4.02
CA ARG A 22 -10.20 -4.37 -5.42
C ARG A 22 -9.79 -3.22 -6.34
N PHE A 23 -10.22 -2.01 -6.04
CA PHE A 23 -9.80 -0.82 -6.79
C PHE A 23 -8.28 -0.61 -6.69
N TYR A 24 -7.70 -0.75 -5.49
CA TYR A 24 -6.25 -0.63 -5.31
C TYR A 24 -5.50 -1.73 -6.04
N GLU A 25 -6.06 -2.93 -6.10
CA GLU A 25 -5.50 -4.02 -6.90
C GLU A 25 -5.49 -3.64 -8.39
N ASP A 26 -6.58 -3.08 -8.90
CA ASP A 26 -6.68 -2.62 -10.28
C ASP A 26 -5.66 -1.51 -10.58
N GLN A 27 -5.30 -0.71 -9.59
CA GLN A 27 -4.29 0.34 -9.73
C GLN A 27 -2.87 -0.17 -9.52
N GLU A 28 -2.69 -1.49 -9.43
CA GLU A 28 -1.40 -2.14 -9.28
C GLU A 28 -0.68 -1.82 -7.97
N LEU A 29 -1.45 -1.46 -6.94
CA LEU A 29 -0.90 -1.22 -5.61
C LEU A 29 -0.81 -2.50 -4.79
N LEU A 30 -1.63 -3.49 -5.11
CA LEU A 30 -1.68 -4.78 -4.47
C LEU A 30 -1.61 -5.87 -5.53
N HIS A 31 -0.95 -6.99 -5.18
CA HIS A 31 -0.77 -8.11 -6.11
C HIS A 31 -1.13 -9.43 -5.45
N PRO A 32 -2.43 -9.66 -5.15
CA PRO A 32 -2.82 -10.91 -4.52
C PRO A 32 -2.62 -12.09 -5.45
N THR A 33 -2.33 -13.24 -4.87
CA THR A 33 -2.34 -14.51 -5.57
C THR A 33 -3.77 -14.99 -5.67
N ARG A 34 -4.13 -15.62 -6.76
CA ARG A 34 -5.45 -16.19 -6.93
C ARG A 34 -5.40 -17.70 -6.82
N ARG A 35 -6.31 -18.24 -6.01
CA ARG A 35 -6.52 -19.68 -5.92
C ARG A 35 -7.97 -19.91 -6.38
N GLY A 36 -8.14 -20.28 -7.66
CA GLY A 36 -9.45 -20.29 -8.28
C GLY A 36 -9.98 -18.86 -8.36
N GLN A 37 -11.15 -18.62 -7.78
CA GLN A 37 -11.75 -17.27 -7.74
C GLN A 37 -11.42 -16.52 -6.45
N THR A 38 -10.66 -17.14 -5.55
CA THR A 38 -10.34 -16.56 -4.25
C THR A 38 -9.05 -15.75 -4.32
N ARG A 39 -9.08 -14.53 -3.80
CA ARG A 39 -7.91 -13.68 -3.67
C ARG A 39 -7.21 -13.97 -2.36
N ILE A 40 -5.89 -14.17 -2.43
CA ILE A 40 -5.05 -14.42 -1.26
C ILE A 40 -4.00 -13.33 -1.19
N TYR A 41 -4.06 -12.53 -0.14
CA TYR A 41 -3.15 -11.41 0.06
C TYR A 41 -1.99 -11.81 0.97
N SER A 42 -0.78 -11.38 0.62
CA SER A 42 0.43 -11.66 1.39
C SER A 42 0.60 -10.62 2.49
N SER A 43 1.56 -10.85 3.38
CA SER A 43 1.96 -9.85 4.38
C SER A 43 2.44 -8.57 3.71
N LYS A 44 3.12 -8.70 2.56
CA LYS A 44 3.57 -7.55 1.78
C LYS A 44 2.38 -6.73 1.27
N ASP A 45 1.34 -7.40 0.79
CA ASP A 45 0.11 -6.73 0.36
C ASP A 45 -0.56 -6.00 1.51
N ARG A 46 -0.57 -6.61 2.70
CA ARG A 46 -1.15 -5.98 3.89
C ARG A 46 -0.42 -4.68 4.22
N VAL A 47 0.91 -4.70 4.20
CA VAL A 47 1.72 -3.51 4.43
C VAL A 47 1.45 -2.45 3.36
N ARG A 48 1.38 -2.86 2.11
CA ARG A 48 1.09 -1.95 0.99
C ARG A 48 -0.28 -1.30 1.15
N LEU A 49 -1.30 -2.06 1.56
CA LEU A 49 -2.63 -1.50 1.80
C LEU A 49 -2.59 -0.46 2.91
N LYS A 50 -1.94 -0.79 4.03
CA LYS A 50 -1.76 0.13 5.14
C LYS A 50 -1.14 1.45 4.69
N LEU A 51 -0.07 1.36 3.90
CA LEU A 51 0.66 2.52 3.43
C LEU A 51 -0.07 3.28 2.34
N THR A 52 -0.86 2.60 1.52
CA THR A 52 -1.71 3.23 0.52
C THR A 52 -2.75 4.12 1.22
N LEU A 53 -3.41 3.60 2.24
CA LEU A 53 -4.40 4.37 2.99
C LEU A 53 -3.76 5.56 3.70
N ARG A 54 -2.58 5.36 4.28
CA ARG A 54 -1.84 6.43 4.94
C ARG A 54 -1.39 7.49 3.94
N GLY A 55 -0.88 7.07 2.78
CA GLY A 55 -0.44 7.99 1.73
C GLY A 55 -1.58 8.85 1.21
N LYS A 56 -2.75 8.27 0.99
CA LYS A 56 -3.93 9.02 0.58
C LYS A 56 -4.32 10.06 1.62
N ARG A 57 -4.25 9.70 2.90
CA ARG A 57 -4.56 10.62 3.99
C ARG A 57 -3.59 11.79 4.04
N LEU A 58 -2.33 11.56 3.63
CA LEU A 58 -1.31 12.59 3.58
C LEU A 58 -1.37 13.44 2.30
N GLY A 59 -2.26 13.10 1.39
CA GLY A 59 -2.47 13.86 0.17
C GLY A 59 -1.72 13.36 -1.05
N PHE A 60 -1.16 12.15 -1.02
CA PHE A 60 -0.52 11.55 -2.18
C PHE A 60 -1.56 10.99 -3.14
N SER A 61 -1.28 11.08 -4.43
CA SER A 61 -2.07 10.41 -5.44
C SER A 61 -1.72 8.92 -5.46
N LEU A 62 -2.61 8.10 -6.00
CA LEU A 62 -2.34 6.67 -6.12
C LEU A 62 -1.14 6.41 -7.04
N ALA A 63 -0.96 7.23 -8.07
CA ALA A 63 0.20 7.13 -8.96
C ALA A 63 1.51 7.38 -8.21
N GLU A 64 1.54 8.39 -7.34
CA GLU A 64 2.70 8.69 -6.52
C GLU A 64 3.02 7.54 -5.57
N ILE A 65 2.00 6.97 -4.95
CA ILE A 65 2.15 5.84 -4.04
C ILE A 65 2.68 4.62 -4.79
N ARG A 66 2.18 4.37 -6.00
CA ARG A 66 2.64 3.27 -6.83
C ARG A 66 4.12 3.41 -7.18
N GLU A 67 4.55 4.62 -7.54
CA GLU A 67 5.95 4.90 -7.82
C GLU A 67 6.85 4.58 -6.63
N LEU A 68 6.41 4.92 -5.41
CA LEU A 68 7.14 4.60 -4.19
C LEU A 68 7.27 3.08 -4.00
N PHE A 69 6.19 2.34 -4.28
CA PHE A 69 6.21 0.88 -4.16
C PHE A 69 7.14 0.25 -5.20
N GLU A 70 7.21 0.80 -6.40
CA GLU A 70 8.13 0.31 -7.43
C GLU A 70 9.58 0.51 -6.99
N LEU A 71 9.92 1.67 -6.43
CA LEU A 71 11.24 1.92 -5.87
C LEU A 71 11.57 0.96 -4.74
N TRP A 72 10.61 0.68 -3.88
CA TRP A 72 10.78 -0.26 -2.78
C TRP A 72 11.09 -1.67 -3.29
N ASP A 73 10.38 -2.11 -4.31
CA ASP A 73 10.61 -3.41 -4.92
C ASP A 73 11.98 -3.52 -5.57
N GLU A 74 12.44 -2.44 -6.21
CA GLU A 74 13.74 -2.39 -6.88
C GLU A 74 14.90 -2.47 -5.91
N THR A 75 14.76 -1.94 -4.70
CA THR A 75 15.85 -1.89 -3.74
C THR A 75 16.17 -3.23 -3.10
N ARG A 76 15.31 -4.24 -3.24
CA ARG A 76 15.46 -5.58 -2.69
C ARG A 76 15.63 -5.64 -1.16
N SER A 77 15.98 -4.55 -0.54
CA SER A 77 16.16 -4.45 0.91
C SER A 77 14.96 -3.77 1.56
N GLY A 78 13.88 -3.59 0.81
CA GLY A 78 12.71 -2.88 1.27
C GLY A 78 12.06 -3.52 2.48
N SER A 79 12.15 -2.85 3.61
CA SER A 79 11.42 -3.21 4.82
C SER A 79 10.26 -2.24 4.98
N GLU A 80 9.29 -2.62 5.80
CA GLU A 80 8.18 -1.74 6.14
C GLU A 80 8.71 -0.42 6.71
N LYS A 81 9.70 -0.52 7.58
CA LYS A 81 10.32 0.65 8.22
C LYS A 81 10.94 1.58 7.18
N GLN A 82 11.66 1.03 6.20
CA GLN A 82 12.30 1.81 5.14
C GLN A 82 11.26 2.53 4.29
N LEU A 83 10.18 1.84 3.94
CA LEU A 83 9.09 2.42 3.16
C LEU A 83 8.42 3.56 3.92
N HIS A 84 8.19 3.38 5.23
CA HIS A 84 7.66 4.43 6.09
C HIS A 84 8.56 5.67 6.10
N LEU A 85 9.87 5.48 6.18
CA LEU A 85 10.82 6.59 6.18
C LEU A 85 10.78 7.34 4.85
N MET A 86 10.72 6.63 3.73
CA MET A 86 10.63 7.24 2.41
C MET A 86 9.35 8.06 2.28
N LEU A 87 8.23 7.49 2.70
CA LEU A 87 6.93 8.17 2.65
C LEU A 87 6.92 9.41 3.53
N SER A 88 7.50 9.32 4.72
CA SER A 88 7.59 10.45 5.66
C SER A 88 8.42 11.59 5.08
N LYS A 89 9.55 11.29 4.45
CA LYS A 89 10.41 12.32 3.84
C LYS A 89 9.69 13.04 2.71
N ILE A 90 8.97 12.33 1.87
CA ILE A 90 8.22 12.92 0.78
C ILE A 90 7.06 13.76 1.33
N SER A 91 6.40 13.28 2.37
CA SER A 91 5.32 14.01 3.04
C SER A 91 5.81 15.32 3.63
N GLU A 92 6.98 15.33 4.27
CA GLU A 92 7.58 16.55 4.82
C GLU A 92 7.88 17.56 3.72
N ARG A 93 8.45 17.10 2.60
CA ARG A 93 8.74 17.95 1.45
C ARG A 93 7.47 18.54 0.87
N LYS A 94 6.43 17.73 0.72
CA LYS A 94 5.15 18.16 0.18
C LYS A 94 4.49 19.21 1.09
N ALA A 95 4.49 18.98 2.40
CA ALA A 95 3.95 19.91 3.38
C ALA A 95 4.70 21.25 3.35
N ALA A 96 6.03 21.21 3.25
CA ALA A 96 6.85 22.42 3.15
C ALA A 96 6.50 23.23 1.91
N LEU A 97 6.29 22.58 0.77
CA LEU A 97 5.90 23.25 -0.47
C LEU A 97 4.52 23.89 -0.37
N GLU A 98 3.60 23.21 0.30
CA GLU A 98 2.24 23.72 0.49
C GLU A 98 2.19 24.93 1.42
N GLN A 99 3.14 25.09 2.31
CA GLN A 99 3.21 26.21 3.24
C GLN A 99 3.84 27.47 2.61
N GLN A 100 4.41 27.34 1.47
CA GLN A 100 4.96 28.48 0.73
C GLN A 100 3.89 29.14 -0.12
#